data_95b2835262b593aba534f52d4d4639eb
#
_entry.id   95b2835262b593aba534f52d4d4639eb
#
_cell.length_a   1.000
_cell.length_b   1.000
_cell.length_c   1.000
_cell.angle_alpha   90.00
_cell.angle_beta   90.00
_cell.angle_gamma   90.00
#
_symmetry.space_group_name_H-M   'P 1'
#
loop_
_entity.id
_entity.type
_entity.pdbx_description
1 polymer ?
#
loop_
_entity_poly.entity_id
_entity_poly.type
_entity_poly.pdbx_seq_one_letter_code
_entity_poly.pdbx_strand_id
1 'polypeptide(L)'
;MEEEWKPIKGYEGLYEVSNMGRVKSLRYGKEIIMSTPDNSTGYRNVELNNKEPKRKMIHRLVAEAFIPNPMNLPVVNHLDGDKHNNCVSNLEWCTYRQNTLHAIKLGLFSPVVNLAGPKGKPIAIYTKTGEFVSFFPSATEAAKVLGISRDSIYKVTNNKCKHAHGYVCKFAE
;
A
#
# COMPACT_ATOMS: atom_id res chain seq x y z
N MET A 1 -17.79 -5.78 16.80
CA MET A 1 -17.44 -6.99 16.00
C MET A 1 -16.77 -7.94 16.98
N GLU A 2 -17.21 -9.17 17.05
CA GLU A 2 -16.59 -10.21 17.87
C GLU A 2 -15.26 -10.64 17.25
N GLU A 3 -14.27 -11.00 18.07
CA GLU A 3 -12.96 -11.38 17.58
C GLU A 3 -12.98 -12.84 17.13
N GLU A 4 -12.67 -13.05 15.87
CA GLU A 4 -12.55 -14.36 15.22
C GLU A 4 -11.08 -14.68 14.92
N TRP A 5 -10.71 -15.95 15.06
CA TRP A 5 -9.36 -16.45 14.79
C TRP A 5 -9.37 -17.45 13.64
N LYS A 6 -8.38 -17.33 12.74
CA LYS A 6 -8.19 -18.27 11.63
C LYS A 6 -6.74 -18.71 11.53
N PRO A 7 -6.49 -19.97 11.15
CA PRO A 7 -5.13 -20.48 10.90
C PRO A 7 -4.41 -19.64 9.85
N ILE A 8 -3.12 -19.36 10.08
CA ILE A 8 -2.27 -18.70 9.09
C ILE A 8 -1.84 -19.71 8.05
N LYS A 9 -2.08 -19.43 6.77
CA LYS A 9 -1.75 -20.29 5.63
C LYS A 9 -0.25 -20.67 5.62
N GLY A 10 0.02 -21.97 5.61
CA GLY A 10 1.36 -22.55 5.70
C GLY A 10 1.93 -22.63 7.11
N TYR A 11 1.11 -22.30 8.12
CA TYR A 11 1.45 -22.38 9.55
C TYR A 11 0.29 -22.96 10.37
N GLU A 12 -0.55 -23.77 9.74
CA GLU A 12 -1.72 -24.40 10.34
C GLU A 12 -1.33 -25.20 11.59
N GLY A 13 -2.08 -25.03 12.67
CA GLY A 13 -1.79 -25.65 13.97
C GLY A 13 -0.63 -25.03 14.76
N LEU A 14 0.09 -24.07 14.19
CA LEU A 14 1.19 -23.36 14.87
C LEU A 14 0.83 -21.92 15.22
N TYR A 15 0.10 -21.23 14.34
CA TYR A 15 -0.26 -19.83 14.52
C TYR A 15 -1.62 -19.50 13.92
N GLU A 16 -2.31 -18.58 14.56
CA GLU A 16 -3.57 -18.00 14.09
C GLU A 16 -3.50 -16.49 14.06
N VAL A 17 -4.27 -15.89 13.16
CA VAL A 17 -4.47 -14.45 13.05
C VAL A 17 -5.93 -14.12 13.33
N SER A 18 -6.18 -13.00 14.03
CA SER A 18 -7.54 -12.52 14.28
C SER A 18 -7.99 -11.49 13.24
N ASN A 19 -9.30 -11.34 13.09
CA ASN A 19 -9.93 -10.27 12.32
C ASN A 19 -9.64 -8.86 12.89
N MET A 20 -9.07 -8.77 14.11
CA MET A 20 -8.64 -7.54 14.76
C MET A 20 -7.14 -7.23 14.57
N GLY A 21 -6.41 -8.05 13.81
CA GLY A 21 -4.97 -7.85 13.54
C GLY A 21 -4.05 -8.33 14.65
N ARG A 22 -4.51 -9.21 15.54
CA ARG A 22 -3.66 -9.89 16.52
C ARG A 22 -3.20 -11.24 15.98
N VAL A 23 -2.03 -11.70 16.43
CA VAL A 23 -1.50 -13.03 16.11
C VAL A 23 -1.27 -13.79 17.39
N LYS A 24 -1.68 -15.06 17.43
CA LYS A 24 -1.38 -15.98 18.54
C LYS A 24 -0.57 -17.18 18.08
N SER A 25 0.32 -17.61 18.92
CA SER A 25 1.05 -18.88 18.80
C SER A 25 0.29 -19.98 19.53
N LEU A 26 0.18 -21.13 18.90
CA LEU A 26 -0.39 -22.37 19.49
C LEU A 26 0.70 -23.38 19.81
N ARG A 27 1.97 -22.97 19.76
CA ARG A 27 3.10 -23.87 19.95
C ARG A 27 3.17 -24.37 21.39
N TYR A 28 3.60 -25.60 21.56
CA TYR A 28 3.77 -26.26 22.86
C TYR A 28 2.47 -26.36 23.68
N GLY A 29 1.30 -26.44 23.02
CA GLY A 29 0.01 -26.55 23.69
C GLY A 29 -0.42 -25.32 24.49
N LYS A 30 0.19 -24.15 24.24
CA LYS A 30 -0.14 -22.87 24.88
C LYS A 30 -0.58 -21.84 23.87
N GLU A 31 -1.61 -21.06 24.20
CA GLU A 31 -2.01 -19.90 23.41
C GLU A 31 -1.28 -18.65 23.95
N ILE A 32 -0.46 -18.04 23.11
CA ILE A 32 0.32 -16.85 23.47
C ILE A 32 0.11 -15.79 22.40
N ILE A 33 -0.43 -14.62 22.81
CA ILE A 33 -0.50 -13.46 21.91
C ILE A 33 0.92 -12.95 21.63
N MET A 34 1.26 -12.85 20.36
CA MET A 34 2.58 -12.46 19.93
C MET A 34 2.73 -10.94 19.88
N SER A 35 3.93 -10.47 20.20
CA SER A 35 4.31 -9.08 19.95
C SER A 35 4.41 -8.81 18.45
N THR A 36 3.90 -7.65 18.03
CA THR A 36 3.88 -7.23 16.62
C THR A 36 4.54 -5.86 16.47
N PRO A 37 5.89 -5.79 16.55
CA PRO A 37 6.62 -4.53 16.42
C PRO A 37 6.48 -3.93 15.01
N ASP A 38 6.74 -2.63 14.92
CA ASP A 38 6.82 -1.93 13.65
C ASP A 38 8.10 -2.28 12.90
N ASN A 39 8.01 -2.34 11.58
CA ASN A 39 9.19 -2.40 10.72
C ASN A 39 9.68 -0.97 10.37
N SER A 40 10.79 -0.87 9.63
CA SER A 40 11.37 0.42 9.20
C SER A 40 10.44 1.29 8.33
N THR A 41 9.35 0.72 7.81
CA THR A 41 8.35 1.42 6.99
C THR A 41 7.07 1.74 7.76
N GLY A 42 7.04 1.48 9.08
CA GLY A 42 5.91 1.74 9.97
C GLY A 42 4.76 0.75 9.87
N TYR A 43 4.98 -0.45 9.30
CA TYR A 43 3.99 -1.52 9.31
C TYR A 43 4.25 -2.50 10.43
N ARG A 44 3.19 -2.95 11.10
CA ARG A 44 3.29 -4.04 12.08
C ARG A 44 3.63 -5.36 11.41
N ASN A 45 4.56 -6.08 12.00
CA ASN A 45 4.99 -7.38 11.52
C ASN A 45 5.09 -8.40 12.66
N VAL A 46 5.16 -9.67 12.31
CA VAL A 46 5.39 -10.79 13.23
C VAL A 46 6.40 -11.75 12.61
N GLU A 47 7.22 -12.33 13.44
CA GLU A 47 8.11 -13.41 13.01
C GLU A 47 7.45 -14.77 13.29
N LEU A 48 7.20 -15.52 12.22
CA LEU A 48 6.63 -16.86 12.26
C LEU A 48 7.71 -17.89 11.92
N ASN A 49 7.75 -19.00 12.65
CA ASN A 49 8.74 -20.03 12.46
C ASN A 49 8.07 -21.39 12.18
N ASN A 50 8.30 -21.90 10.97
CA ASN A 50 8.01 -23.28 10.58
C ASN A 50 9.22 -23.78 9.80
N LYS A 51 10.20 -24.40 10.50
CA LYS A 51 11.55 -24.78 10.06
C LYS A 51 12.50 -23.59 9.91
N GLU A 52 12.06 -22.49 9.28
CA GLU A 52 12.82 -21.24 9.14
C GLU A 52 11.98 -20.04 9.59
N PRO A 53 12.59 -19.06 10.29
CA PRO A 53 11.88 -17.86 10.69
C PRO A 53 11.57 -16.98 9.46
N LYS A 54 10.33 -16.51 9.35
CA LYS A 54 9.91 -15.58 8.29
C LYS A 54 9.11 -14.44 8.88
N ARG A 55 9.50 -13.21 8.56
CA ARG A 55 8.72 -12.02 8.91
C ARG A 55 7.55 -11.85 7.97
N LYS A 56 6.38 -11.66 8.54
CA LYS A 56 5.11 -11.44 7.83
C LYS A 56 4.46 -10.16 8.31
N MET A 57 3.87 -9.39 7.39
CA MET A 57 3.12 -8.18 7.72
C MET A 57 1.72 -8.54 8.19
N ILE A 58 1.27 -7.94 9.29
CA ILE A 58 -0.02 -8.28 9.93
C ILE A 58 -1.20 -8.04 8.98
N HIS A 59 -1.29 -6.85 8.34
CA HIS A 59 -2.38 -6.54 7.40
C HIS A 59 -2.50 -7.59 6.29
N ARG A 60 -1.38 -8.15 5.81
CA ARG A 60 -1.42 -9.21 4.79
C ARG A 60 -1.95 -10.52 5.34
N LEU A 61 -1.55 -10.90 6.56
CA LEU A 61 -2.07 -12.11 7.21
C LEU A 61 -3.58 -12.03 7.42
N VAL A 62 -4.07 -10.87 7.89
CA VAL A 62 -5.50 -10.62 8.05
C VAL A 62 -6.23 -10.68 6.71
N ALA A 63 -5.74 -9.97 5.70
CA ALA A 63 -6.37 -9.96 4.39
C ALA A 63 -6.39 -11.36 3.75
N GLU A 64 -5.29 -12.11 3.83
CA GLU A 64 -5.19 -13.48 3.31
C GLU A 64 -6.15 -14.45 4.01
N ALA A 65 -6.42 -14.26 5.31
CA ALA A 65 -7.28 -15.12 6.09
C ALA A 65 -8.79 -14.78 5.98
N PHE A 66 -9.12 -13.50 5.85
CA PHE A 66 -10.50 -13.02 6.02
C PHE A 66 -11.11 -12.37 4.78
N ILE A 67 -10.32 -11.85 3.84
CA ILE A 67 -10.82 -11.10 2.68
C ILE A 67 -10.61 -11.90 1.39
N PRO A 68 -11.68 -12.33 0.70
CA PRO A 68 -11.55 -13.00 -0.59
C PRO A 68 -10.82 -12.14 -1.62
N ASN A 69 -9.90 -12.76 -2.38
CA ASN A 69 -9.14 -12.09 -3.46
C ASN A 69 -9.26 -12.84 -4.78
N PRO A 70 -10.46 -12.93 -5.39
CA PRO A 70 -10.66 -13.72 -6.62
C PRO A 70 -9.91 -13.15 -7.83
N MET A 71 -9.60 -11.84 -7.82
CA MET A 71 -8.85 -11.17 -8.88
C MET A 71 -7.34 -11.18 -8.66
N ASN A 72 -6.86 -11.84 -7.60
CA ASN A 72 -5.44 -11.91 -7.23
C ASN A 72 -4.75 -10.53 -7.19
N LEU A 73 -5.41 -9.55 -6.58
CA LEU A 73 -4.90 -8.19 -6.46
C LEU A 73 -3.66 -8.16 -5.55
N PRO A 74 -2.61 -7.39 -5.92
CA PRO A 74 -1.29 -7.52 -5.28
C PRO A 74 -1.14 -6.76 -3.97
N VAL A 75 -1.98 -5.77 -3.69
CA VAL A 75 -1.82 -4.81 -2.59
C VAL A 75 -2.95 -4.93 -1.59
N VAL A 76 -2.62 -4.82 -0.30
CA VAL A 76 -3.59 -4.59 0.78
C VAL A 76 -3.51 -3.14 1.19
N ASN A 77 -4.61 -2.42 1.10
CA ASN A 77 -4.76 -1.02 1.46
C ASN A 77 -5.43 -0.88 2.84
N HIS A 78 -5.06 0.14 3.61
CA HIS A 78 -5.75 0.56 4.84
C HIS A 78 -6.71 1.70 4.49
N LEU A 79 -8.00 1.49 4.69
CA LEU A 79 -9.06 2.44 4.29
C LEU A 79 -8.96 3.80 5.00
N ASP A 80 -8.52 3.81 6.25
CA ASP A 80 -8.28 5.03 7.04
C ASP A 80 -6.86 5.61 6.86
N GLY A 81 -5.97 4.89 6.15
CA GLY A 81 -4.56 5.25 5.96
C GLY A 81 -3.66 4.95 7.16
N ASP A 82 -4.19 4.46 8.28
CA ASP A 82 -3.40 4.07 9.45
C ASP A 82 -2.85 2.64 9.32
N LYS A 83 -1.54 2.53 9.17
CA LYS A 83 -0.81 1.25 9.05
C LYS A 83 -0.90 0.36 10.30
N HIS A 84 -1.33 0.92 11.42
CA HIS A 84 -1.50 0.20 12.69
C HIS A 84 -2.90 -0.39 12.86
N ASN A 85 -3.89 0.14 12.15
CA ASN A 85 -5.26 -0.36 12.18
C ASN A 85 -5.44 -1.54 11.22
N ASN A 86 -5.05 -2.73 11.67
CA ASN A 86 -5.07 -3.96 10.89
C ASN A 86 -6.39 -4.76 11.05
N CYS A 87 -7.47 -4.13 11.51
CA CYS A 87 -8.79 -4.75 11.56
C CYS A 87 -9.28 -5.08 10.14
N VAL A 88 -9.93 -6.22 9.97
CA VAL A 88 -10.46 -6.69 8.67
C VAL A 88 -11.38 -5.67 8.01
N SER A 89 -12.19 -4.93 8.79
CA SER A 89 -13.08 -3.89 8.29
C SER A 89 -12.37 -2.67 7.71
N ASN A 90 -11.08 -2.51 8.01
CA ASN A 90 -10.24 -1.41 7.54
C ASN A 90 -9.31 -1.81 6.38
N LEU A 91 -9.38 -3.06 5.92
CA LEU A 91 -8.48 -3.58 4.90
C LEU A 91 -9.24 -3.94 3.62
N GLU A 92 -8.61 -3.70 2.48
CA GLU A 92 -9.10 -4.13 1.17
C GLU A 92 -7.97 -4.59 0.26
N TRP A 93 -8.27 -5.53 -0.64
CA TRP A 93 -7.37 -5.85 -1.75
C TRP A 93 -7.53 -4.82 -2.86
N CYS A 94 -6.42 -4.32 -3.40
CA CYS A 94 -6.45 -3.34 -4.47
C CYS A 94 -5.24 -3.47 -5.42
N THR A 95 -5.29 -2.73 -6.52
CA THR A 95 -4.15 -2.54 -7.43
C THR A 95 -3.19 -1.49 -6.85
N TYR A 96 -1.95 -1.47 -7.33
CA TYR A 96 -0.98 -0.41 -7.00
C TYR A 96 -1.53 0.99 -7.30
N ARG A 97 -2.24 1.13 -8.44
CA ARG A 97 -2.86 2.40 -8.84
C ARG A 97 -3.92 2.87 -7.86
N GLN A 98 -4.85 1.98 -7.48
CA GLN A 98 -5.90 2.31 -6.52
C GLN A 98 -5.32 2.73 -5.18
N ASN A 99 -4.34 1.97 -4.66
CA ASN A 99 -3.67 2.30 -3.41
C ASN A 99 -3.00 3.69 -3.45
N THR A 100 -2.33 4.02 -4.56
CA THR A 100 -1.70 5.33 -4.74
C THR A 100 -2.73 6.45 -4.78
N LEU A 101 -3.81 6.29 -5.55
CA LEU A 101 -4.87 7.30 -5.63
C LEU A 101 -5.55 7.50 -4.27
N HIS A 102 -5.73 6.42 -3.51
CA HIS A 102 -6.27 6.49 -2.16
C HIS A 102 -5.34 7.28 -1.22
N ALA A 103 -4.04 6.98 -1.23
CA ALA A 103 -3.04 7.71 -0.43
C ALA A 103 -3.01 9.21 -0.78
N ILE A 104 -3.14 9.57 -2.06
CA ILE A 104 -3.26 10.97 -2.53
C ILE A 104 -4.53 11.61 -1.95
N LYS A 105 -5.68 10.93 -2.04
CA LYS A 105 -6.96 11.42 -1.54
C LYS A 105 -6.94 11.69 -0.03
N LEU A 106 -6.24 10.84 0.73
CA LEU A 106 -6.07 11.01 2.18
C LEU A 106 -4.99 12.04 2.56
N GLY A 107 -4.29 12.64 1.58
CA GLY A 107 -3.19 13.58 1.84
C GLY A 107 -1.94 12.91 2.45
N LEU A 108 -1.87 11.57 2.45
CA LEU A 108 -0.74 10.79 2.96
C LEU A 108 0.44 10.81 2.00
N PHE A 109 0.20 11.12 0.75
CA PHE A 109 1.21 11.32 -0.27
C PHE A 109 1.58 12.81 -0.29
N SER A 110 2.46 13.21 0.61
CA SER A 110 3.17 14.48 0.44
C SER A 110 4.28 14.21 -0.57
N PRO A 111 4.28 14.83 -1.75
CA PRO A 111 5.50 14.87 -2.55
C PRO A 111 6.54 15.58 -1.68
N VAL A 112 7.44 14.81 -1.08
CA VAL A 112 8.60 15.40 -0.42
C VAL A 112 9.36 16.10 -1.53
N VAL A 113 9.18 17.41 -1.62
CA VAL A 113 10.03 18.27 -2.44
C VAL A 113 11.38 18.26 -1.75
N ASN A 114 12.15 17.21 -1.96
CA ASN A 114 13.57 17.23 -1.67
C ASN A 114 14.18 18.24 -2.65
N LEU A 115 14.37 19.47 -2.18
CA LEU A 115 15.05 20.53 -2.92
C LEU A 115 16.48 20.13 -3.38
N ALA A 116 17.00 19.01 -2.84
CA ALA A 116 18.25 18.35 -3.23
C ALA A 116 18.04 17.06 -4.05
N GLY A 117 16.80 16.76 -4.52
CA GLY A 117 16.44 15.57 -5.27
C GLY A 117 16.94 15.56 -6.72
N PRO A 118 16.77 14.41 -7.41
CA PRO A 118 17.34 14.18 -8.73
C PRO A 118 16.94 15.27 -9.73
N LYS A 119 17.89 15.70 -10.55
CA LYS A 119 17.78 16.71 -11.61
C LYS A 119 16.56 16.46 -12.53
N GLY A 120 15.40 17.01 -12.19
CA GLY A 120 14.17 16.91 -12.98
C GLY A 120 13.28 18.12 -12.74
N LYS A 121 12.52 18.56 -13.75
CA LYS A 121 11.51 19.60 -13.57
C LYS A 121 10.32 19.00 -12.81
N PRO A 122 9.79 19.69 -11.77
CA PRO A 122 8.60 19.25 -11.06
C PRO A 122 7.39 19.16 -11.99
N ILE A 123 6.49 18.22 -11.70
CA ILE A 123 5.31 17.96 -12.54
C ILE A 123 4.05 17.96 -11.68
N ALA A 124 3.09 18.80 -12.07
CA ALA A 124 1.74 18.78 -11.55
C ALA A 124 0.86 17.88 -12.43
N ILE A 125 0.06 17.04 -11.80
CA ILE A 125 -0.85 16.09 -12.46
C ILE A 125 -2.29 16.50 -12.18
N TYR A 126 -3.11 16.45 -13.23
CA TYR A 126 -4.54 16.78 -13.19
C TYR A 126 -5.34 15.63 -13.82
N THR A 127 -6.61 15.52 -13.47
CA THR A 127 -7.58 14.70 -14.20
C THR A 127 -7.85 15.30 -15.58
N LYS A 128 -8.55 14.56 -16.47
CA LYS A 128 -9.05 15.11 -17.74
C LYS A 128 -10.02 16.27 -17.56
N THR A 129 -10.71 16.33 -16.42
CA THR A 129 -11.66 17.40 -16.04
C THR A 129 -10.95 18.63 -15.46
N GLY A 130 -9.61 18.57 -15.30
CA GLY A 130 -8.82 19.71 -14.81
C GLY A 130 -8.65 19.77 -13.29
N GLU A 131 -9.15 18.77 -12.55
CA GLU A 131 -8.97 18.70 -11.10
C GLU A 131 -7.52 18.32 -10.76
N PHE A 132 -6.92 19.01 -9.80
CA PHE A 132 -5.58 18.73 -9.34
C PHE A 132 -5.53 17.35 -8.66
N VAL A 133 -4.59 16.50 -9.06
CA VAL A 133 -4.42 15.14 -8.51
C VAL A 133 -3.23 15.10 -7.58
N SER A 134 -2.06 15.54 -8.02
CA SER A 134 -0.82 15.50 -7.24
C SER A 134 0.30 16.30 -7.90
N PHE A 135 1.37 16.46 -7.11
CA PHE A 135 2.60 17.09 -7.52
C PHE A 135 3.77 16.12 -7.34
N PHE A 136 4.66 16.05 -8.31
CA PHE A 136 5.84 15.16 -8.26
C PHE A 136 7.12 15.95 -8.54
N PRO A 137 8.23 15.63 -7.84
CA PRO A 137 9.49 16.34 -8.03
C PRO A 137 10.14 16.06 -9.41
N SER A 138 9.69 15.00 -10.10
CA SER A 138 10.16 14.66 -11.43
C SER A 138 9.17 13.77 -12.20
N ALA A 139 9.29 13.73 -13.53
CA ALA A 139 8.56 12.79 -14.39
C ALA A 139 8.85 11.32 -14.04
N THR A 140 10.03 11.01 -13.55
CA THR A 140 10.42 9.67 -13.14
C THR A 140 9.64 9.19 -11.92
N GLU A 141 9.48 10.05 -10.92
CA GLU A 141 8.68 9.71 -9.73
C GLU A 141 7.19 9.63 -10.08
N ALA A 142 6.67 10.58 -10.87
CA ALA A 142 5.30 10.52 -11.37
C ALA A 142 5.03 9.21 -12.15
N ALA A 143 5.95 8.79 -13.00
CA ALA A 143 5.86 7.57 -13.79
C ALA A 143 5.76 6.31 -12.90
N LYS A 144 6.61 6.21 -11.88
CA LYS A 144 6.59 5.09 -10.91
C LYS A 144 5.27 5.00 -10.18
N VAL A 145 4.80 6.13 -9.65
CA VAL A 145 3.61 6.19 -8.81
C VAL A 145 2.33 5.96 -9.62
N LEU A 146 2.23 6.57 -10.80
CA LEU A 146 1.05 6.47 -11.65
C LEU A 146 1.01 5.20 -12.51
N GLY A 147 2.09 4.42 -12.56
CA GLY A 147 2.20 3.22 -13.38
C GLY A 147 2.15 3.52 -14.88
N ILE A 148 2.66 4.68 -15.30
CA ILE A 148 2.71 5.12 -16.71
C ILE A 148 4.15 5.40 -17.12
N SER A 149 4.44 5.36 -18.43
CA SER A 149 5.81 5.60 -18.88
C SER A 149 6.21 7.07 -18.71
N ARG A 150 7.47 7.31 -18.37
CA ARG A 150 8.05 8.66 -18.29
C ARG A 150 7.87 9.42 -19.61
N ASP A 151 8.03 8.73 -20.75
CA ASP A 151 7.87 9.32 -22.08
C ASP A 151 6.43 9.77 -22.35
N SER A 152 5.43 9.04 -21.84
CA SER A 152 4.04 9.47 -21.91
C SER A 152 3.80 10.77 -21.15
N ILE A 153 4.41 10.93 -19.98
CA ILE A 153 4.34 12.18 -19.20
C ILE A 153 4.98 13.33 -20.00
N TYR A 154 6.18 13.14 -20.54
CA TYR A 154 6.85 14.17 -21.33
C TYR A 154 6.11 14.53 -22.64
N LYS A 155 5.42 13.60 -23.27
CA LYS A 155 4.56 13.91 -24.43
C LYS A 155 3.42 14.85 -24.05
N VAL A 156 2.84 14.69 -22.85
CA VAL A 156 1.77 15.58 -22.38
C VAL A 156 2.32 16.92 -21.94
N THR A 157 3.38 16.96 -21.13
CA THR A 157 3.99 18.23 -20.66
C THR A 157 4.55 19.09 -21.80
N ASN A 158 4.93 18.47 -22.92
CA ASN A 158 5.41 19.15 -24.14
C ASN A 158 4.31 19.35 -25.19
N ASN A 159 3.04 19.22 -24.81
CA ASN A 159 1.86 19.40 -25.67
C ASN A 159 1.80 18.50 -26.91
N LYS A 160 2.57 17.40 -26.93
CA LYS A 160 2.51 16.39 -28.03
C LYS A 160 1.31 15.46 -27.90
N CYS A 161 0.73 15.34 -26.70
CA CYS A 161 -0.49 14.58 -26.43
C CYS A 161 -1.34 15.37 -25.41
N LYS A 162 -2.66 15.26 -25.53
CA LYS A 162 -3.60 15.93 -24.60
C LYS A 162 -3.59 15.32 -23.18
N HIS A 163 -3.37 14.02 -23.09
CA HIS A 163 -3.35 13.28 -21.80
C HIS A 163 -2.57 11.97 -21.93
N ALA A 164 -2.09 11.44 -20.82
CA ALA A 164 -1.49 10.11 -20.67
C ALA A 164 -2.30 9.29 -19.67
N HIS A 165 -2.91 8.18 -20.12
CA HIS A 165 -3.69 7.27 -19.28
C HIS A 165 -4.75 7.94 -18.40
N GLY A 166 -5.36 9.02 -18.90
CA GLY A 166 -6.39 9.77 -18.16
C GLY A 166 -5.89 10.97 -17.38
N TYR A 167 -4.57 11.23 -17.40
CA TYR A 167 -3.97 12.37 -16.70
C TYR A 167 -3.47 13.44 -17.65
N VAL A 168 -3.63 14.69 -17.25
CA VAL A 168 -2.99 15.86 -17.84
C VAL A 168 -1.79 16.21 -16.96
N CYS A 169 -0.61 16.35 -17.58
CA CYS A 169 0.64 16.62 -16.88
C CYS A 169 1.15 18.00 -17.29
N LYS A 170 1.54 18.85 -16.34
CA LYS A 170 2.14 20.16 -16.58
C LYS A 170 3.43 20.29 -15.80
N PHE A 171 4.43 20.98 -16.34
CA PHE A 171 5.56 21.42 -15.51
C PHE A 171 5.02 22.39 -14.46
N ALA A 172 5.42 22.21 -13.21
CA ALA A 172 5.13 23.18 -12.18
C ALA A 172 6.14 24.33 -12.31
N GLU A 173 5.64 25.53 -12.25
CA GLU A 173 6.41 26.78 -12.19
C GLU A 173 7.03 26.97 -10.81
#